data_111440074f16a0594ef9c3e1498fcb1f
#
_entry.id   111440074f16a0594ef9c3e1498fcb1f
#
_cell.length_a   1.000
_cell.length_b   1.000
_cell.length_c   1.000
_cell.angle_alpha   90.00
_cell.angle_beta   90.00
_cell.angle_gamma   90.00
#
_symmetry.space_group_name_H-M   'P 1'
#
loop_
_entity.id
_entity.type
_entity.pdbx_description
1 polymer ?
#
loop_
_entity_poly.entity_id
_entity_poly.type
_entity_poly.pdbx_seq_one_letter_code
_entity_poly.pdbx_strand_id
1 'polypeptide(L)'
;ATFGDAGAPPPSTSAPSRWRALARLTGEHLVLVGVSLLAAVLVAIPLGVLAARRPRLGIGVLGAVGVVQTVPTLALLVFMIPLFGIGAVPALAALFVYSLLPIVRNTHAGLTGIPGPLRESAEALGLPPTTRLWRIELPLASPSIMAGVKSAAVINVGTATLGALIGAGGLGQPIFTGIRLDDLGLILQGAVPASLLALAAQGMFGLVERLVVPRGLRAPRRG
;
A
#
# COMPACT_ATOMS: atom_id res chain seq x y z
N ALA A 1 -20.56 -13.63 57.51
CA ALA A 1 -20.48 -14.36 56.25
C ALA A 1 -21.60 -13.89 55.34
N THR A 2 -21.34 -12.95 54.45
CA THR A 2 -22.23 -12.59 53.34
C THR A 2 -21.40 -12.58 52.04
N PHE A 3 -21.35 -13.73 51.37
CA PHE A 3 -21.01 -13.83 49.99
C PHE A 3 -22.24 -13.46 49.17
N GLY A 4 -22.20 -12.39 48.42
CA GLY A 4 -23.29 -11.99 47.56
C GLY A 4 -23.03 -10.67 46.86
N ASP A 5 -22.00 -10.64 45.99
CA ASP A 5 -22.01 -9.65 44.94
C ASP A 5 -21.61 -10.38 43.62
N ALA A 6 -22.64 -11.00 43.03
CA ALA A 6 -22.54 -11.53 41.70
C ALA A 6 -22.37 -10.34 40.77
N GLY A 7 -21.14 -10.17 40.28
CA GLY A 7 -20.75 -9.10 39.37
C GLY A 7 -21.75 -8.96 38.23
N ALA A 8 -22.32 -7.78 38.09
CA ALA A 8 -23.18 -7.41 36.99
C ALA A 8 -22.42 -7.70 35.67
N PRO A 9 -23.04 -8.32 34.66
CA PRO A 9 -22.43 -8.54 33.39
C PRO A 9 -21.96 -7.18 32.80
N PRO A 10 -20.80 -7.12 32.15
CA PRO A 10 -20.33 -5.86 31.59
C PRO A 10 -21.37 -5.29 30.64
N PRO A 11 -21.56 -3.96 30.63
CA PRO A 11 -22.61 -3.33 29.84
C PRO A 11 -22.46 -3.74 28.38
N SER A 12 -23.48 -4.41 27.85
CA SER A 12 -23.55 -4.76 26.43
C SER A 12 -23.48 -3.46 25.64
N THR A 13 -22.35 -3.21 24.98
CA THR A 13 -22.23 -2.06 24.10
C THR A 13 -23.31 -2.15 23.03
N SER A 14 -24.24 -1.16 23.03
CA SER A 14 -25.36 -1.12 22.11
C SER A 14 -24.90 -1.19 20.66
N ALA A 15 -25.65 -1.85 19.77
CA ALA A 15 -25.31 -1.98 18.36
C ALA A 15 -24.84 -0.68 17.68
N PRO A 16 -25.47 0.50 17.93
CA PRO A 16 -25.01 1.78 17.37
C PRO A 16 -23.62 2.20 17.83
N SER A 17 -23.17 1.82 19.04
CA SER A 17 -21.80 2.12 19.50
C SER A 17 -20.74 1.26 18.82
N ARG A 18 -21.06 0.01 18.50
CA ARG A 18 -20.17 -0.91 17.76
C ARG A 18 -19.93 -0.44 16.33
N TRP A 19 -20.98 0.01 15.62
CA TRP A 19 -20.85 0.53 14.26
C TRP A 19 -20.02 1.82 14.19
N ARG A 20 -20.20 2.73 15.17
CA ARG A 20 -19.38 3.94 15.26
C ARG A 20 -17.91 3.62 15.52
N ALA A 21 -17.62 2.66 16.39
CA ALA A 21 -16.25 2.20 16.64
C ALA A 21 -15.62 1.59 15.39
N LEU A 22 -16.36 0.72 14.68
CA LEU A 22 -15.87 0.11 13.44
C LEU A 22 -15.63 1.15 12.34
N ALA A 23 -16.53 2.12 12.18
CA ALA A 23 -16.36 3.20 11.22
C ALA A 23 -15.12 4.05 11.52
N ARG A 24 -14.86 4.37 12.79
CA ARG A 24 -13.64 5.07 13.23
C ARG A 24 -12.38 4.26 12.89
N LEU A 25 -12.35 2.98 13.27
CA LEU A 25 -11.21 2.09 12.99
C LEU A 25 -10.94 1.93 11.49
N THR A 26 -12.02 1.84 10.69
CA THR A 26 -11.92 1.81 9.23
C THR A 26 -11.35 3.13 8.70
N GLY A 27 -11.79 4.27 9.22
CA GLY A 27 -11.24 5.58 8.85
C GLY A 27 -9.75 5.71 9.18
N GLU A 28 -9.35 5.33 10.41
CA GLU A 28 -7.93 5.29 10.82
C GLU A 28 -7.11 4.40 9.88
N HIS A 29 -7.62 3.22 9.54
CA HIS A 29 -6.97 2.28 8.64
C HIS A 29 -6.80 2.85 7.23
N LEU A 30 -7.83 3.48 6.68
CA LEU A 30 -7.79 4.14 5.38
C LEU A 30 -6.81 5.32 5.35
N VAL A 31 -6.70 6.09 6.43
CA VAL A 31 -5.71 7.16 6.56
C VAL A 31 -4.28 6.60 6.52
N LEU A 32 -4.00 5.53 7.30
CA LEU A 32 -2.69 4.88 7.30
C LEU A 32 -2.32 4.40 5.89
N VAL A 33 -3.21 3.68 5.23
CA VAL A 33 -2.98 3.14 3.87
C VAL A 33 -2.89 4.25 2.84
N GLY A 34 -3.83 5.19 2.85
CA GLY A 34 -3.91 6.25 1.84
C GLY A 34 -2.73 7.21 1.88
N VAL A 35 -2.37 7.69 3.08
CA VAL A 35 -1.26 8.63 3.26
C VAL A 35 0.08 7.98 2.90
N SER A 36 0.34 6.76 3.41
CA SER A 36 1.59 6.06 3.11
C SER A 36 1.72 5.71 1.62
N LEU A 37 0.63 5.26 0.99
CA LEU A 37 0.60 4.94 -0.44
C LEU A 37 0.81 6.19 -1.31
N LEU A 38 0.13 7.30 -1.00
CA LEU A 38 0.29 8.56 -1.74
C LEU A 38 1.72 9.06 -1.66
N ALA A 39 2.31 9.10 -0.46
CA ALA A 39 3.70 9.46 -0.28
C ALA A 39 4.64 8.53 -1.07
N ALA A 40 4.37 7.22 -1.05
CA ALA A 40 5.17 6.25 -1.79
C ALA A 40 5.07 6.44 -3.31
N VAL A 41 3.88 6.72 -3.85
CA VAL A 41 3.69 7.00 -5.29
C VAL A 41 4.50 8.23 -5.71
N LEU A 42 4.44 9.32 -4.91
CA LEU A 42 5.15 10.57 -5.20
C LEU A 42 6.68 10.41 -5.21
N VAL A 43 7.21 9.49 -4.41
CA VAL A 43 8.66 9.24 -4.34
C VAL A 43 9.09 8.11 -5.27
N ALA A 44 8.35 7.01 -5.30
CA ALA A 44 8.75 5.78 -6.01
C ALA A 44 8.67 5.92 -7.53
N ILE A 45 7.67 6.66 -8.07
CA ILE A 45 7.60 6.87 -9.53
C ILE A 45 8.81 7.66 -10.04
N PRO A 46 9.17 8.82 -9.47
CA PRO A 46 10.41 9.52 -9.84
C PRO A 46 11.68 8.67 -9.68
N LEU A 47 11.79 7.90 -8.59
CA LEU A 47 12.92 6.98 -8.39
C LEU A 47 12.97 5.89 -9.47
N GLY A 48 11.83 5.32 -9.84
CA GLY A 48 11.73 4.33 -10.91
C GLY A 48 12.11 4.90 -12.28
N VAL A 49 11.69 6.14 -12.56
CA VAL A 49 12.10 6.89 -13.77
C VAL A 49 13.61 7.13 -13.77
N LEU A 50 14.18 7.58 -12.65
CA LEU A 50 15.61 7.80 -12.51
C LEU A 50 16.39 6.50 -12.70
N ALA A 51 15.93 5.42 -12.08
CA ALA A 51 16.51 4.08 -12.21
C ALA A 51 16.51 3.59 -13.68
N ALA A 52 15.42 3.83 -14.42
CA ALA A 52 15.31 3.46 -15.83
C ALA A 52 16.23 4.28 -16.74
N ARG A 53 16.46 5.55 -16.40
CA ARG A 53 17.29 6.46 -17.22
C ARG A 53 18.78 6.38 -16.94
N ARG A 54 19.18 5.92 -15.76
CA ARG A 54 20.59 5.82 -15.34
C ARG A 54 20.88 4.43 -14.80
N PRO A 55 21.35 3.49 -15.65
CA PRO A 55 21.52 2.08 -15.28
C PRO A 55 22.35 1.85 -14.01
N ARG A 56 23.45 2.61 -13.82
CA ARG A 56 24.27 2.49 -12.60
C ARG A 56 23.51 2.90 -11.34
N LEU A 57 22.71 3.97 -11.38
CA LEU A 57 21.84 4.38 -10.27
C LEU A 57 20.69 3.40 -10.11
N GLY A 58 20.18 2.84 -11.21
CA GLY A 58 19.11 1.84 -11.20
C GLY A 58 19.46 0.62 -10.39
N ILE A 59 20.68 0.10 -10.54
CA ILE A 59 21.18 -1.04 -9.75
C ILE A 59 21.16 -0.68 -8.26
N GLY A 60 21.66 0.50 -7.88
CA GLY A 60 21.69 0.96 -6.49
C GLY A 60 20.28 1.17 -5.91
N VAL A 61 19.39 1.84 -6.64
CA VAL A 61 18.02 2.11 -6.19
C VAL A 61 17.23 0.81 -6.03
N LEU A 62 17.24 -0.06 -7.05
CA LEU A 62 16.53 -1.34 -7.00
C LEU A 62 17.12 -2.27 -5.92
N GLY A 63 18.44 -2.25 -5.74
CA GLY A 63 19.13 -2.96 -4.67
C GLY A 63 18.71 -2.47 -3.31
N ALA A 64 18.75 -1.15 -3.06
CA ALA A 64 18.39 -0.55 -1.77
C ALA A 64 16.94 -0.85 -1.38
N VAL A 65 15.97 -0.60 -2.28
CA VAL A 65 14.56 -0.90 -1.99
C VAL A 65 14.30 -2.41 -1.88
N GLY A 66 15.09 -3.24 -2.61
CA GLY A 66 15.04 -4.70 -2.51
C GLY A 66 15.50 -5.21 -1.14
N VAL A 67 16.61 -4.68 -0.62
CA VAL A 67 17.13 -5.03 0.72
C VAL A 67 16.11 -4.70 1.80
N VAL A 68 15.45 -3.54 1.72
CA VAL A 68 14.41 -3.15 2.69
C VAL A 68 13.29 -4.17 2.77
N GLN A 69 12.86 -4.75 1.66
CA GLN A 69 11.80 -5.78 1.66
C GLN A 69 12.23 -7.14 2.22
N THR A 70 13.52 -7.38 2.42
CA THR A 70 13.97 -8.59 3.13
C THR A 70 13.76 -8.50 4.64
N VAL A 71 13.61 -7.27 5.17
CA VAL A 71 13.33 -7.04 6.59
C VAL A 71 11.88 -7.46 6.88
N PRO A 72 11.61 -8.33 7.87
CA PRO A 72 10.24 -8.65 8.26
C PRO A 72 9.46 -7.40 8.64
N THR A 73 8.18 -7.32 8.20
CA THR A 73 7.34 -6.13 8.42
C THR A 73 7.25 -5.71 9.89
N LEU A 74 7.09 -6.67 10.79
CA LEU A 74 7.09 -6.40 12.24
C LEU A 74 8.41 -5.81 12.72
N ALA A 75 9.54 -6.32 12.21
CA ALA A 75 10.85 -5.80 12.57
C ALA A 75 11.00 -4.35 12.09
N LEU A 76 10.56 -4.04 10.86
CA LEU A 76 10.62 -2.67 10.35
C LEU A 76 9.75 -1.73 11.19
N LEU A 77 8.52 -2.15 11.55
CA LEU A 77 7.65 -1.37 12.43
C LEU A 77 8.34 -1.05 13.76
N VAL A 78 8.98 -2.05 14.38
CA VAL A 78 9.70 -1.88 15.65
C VAL A 78 10.93 -0.97 15.48
N PHE A 79 11.66 -1.09 14.37
CA PHE A 79 12.80 -0.21 14.06
C PHE A 79 12.42 1.25 13.84
N MET A 80 11.18 1.53 13.46
CA MET A 80 10.70 2.91 13.34
C MET A 80 10.38 3.56 14.69
N ILE A 81 10.15 2.79 15.77
CA ILE A 81 9.79 3.32 17.10
C ILE A 81 10.89 4.23 17.69
N PRO A 82 12.18 3.87 17.71
CA PRO A 82 13.23 4.75 18.22
C PRO A 82 13.37 6.07 17.47
N LEU A 83 12.95 6.11 16.19
CA LEU A 83 13.07 7.28 15.33
C LEU A 83 11.84 8.20 15.43
N PHE A 84 10.64 7.63 15.57
CA PHE A 84 9.38 8.37 15.43
C PHE A 84 8.44 8.20 16.64
N GLY A 85 8.84 7.46 17.68
CA GLY A 85 7.97 7.16 18.83
C GLY A 85 6.96 6.04 18.53
N ILE A 86 5.95 5.91 19.38
CA ILE A 86 4.88 4.91 19.29
C ILE A 86 3.65 5.58 18.62
N GLY A 87 2.91 4.84 17.80
CA GLY A 87 1.65 5.31 17.20
C GLY A 87 1.62 5.30 15.68
N ALA A 88 0.86 6.23 15.08
CA ALA A 88 0.59 6.26 13.64
C ALA A 88 1.83 6.64 12.80
N VAL A 89 2.72 7.50 13.31
CA VAL A 89 3.87 8.00 12.53
C VAL A 89 4.84 6.90 12.13
N PRO A 90 5.36 6.04 13.07
CA PRO A 90 6.20 4.91 12.69
C PRO A 90 5.50 3.90 11.79
N ALA A 91 4.17 3.69 11.95
CA ALA A 91 3.41 2.84 11.06
C ALA A 91 3.37 3.41 9.63
N LEU A 92 3.08 4.72 9.49
CA LEU A 92 3.11 5.40 8.18
C LEU A 92 4.47 5.30 7.51
N ALA A 93 5.56 5.48 8.27
CA ALA A 93 6.92 5.38 7.75
C ALA A 93 7.22 3.95 7.24
N ALA A 94 6.88 2.93 8.02
CA ALA A 94 7.07 1.54 7.62
C ALA A 94 6.24 1.18 6.37
N LEU A 95 4.97 1.53 6.34
CA LEU A 95 4.08 1.30 5.20
C LEU A 95 4.56 2.02 3.93
N PHE A 96 5.02 3.27 4.08
CA PHE A 96 5.64 4.03 3.00
C PHE A 96 6.85 3.29 2.42
N VAL A 97 7.79 2.89 3.26
CA VAL A 97 9.03 2.20 2.85
C VAL A 97 8.72 0.87 2.14
N TYR A 98 7.76 0.09 2.65
CA TYR A 98 7.34 -1.17 2.01
C TYR A 98 6.67 -0.96 0.65
N SER A 99 5.98 0.16 0.46
CA SER A 99 5.34 0.49 -0.81
C SER A 99 6.33 0.87 -1.91
N LEU A 100 7.55 1.29 -1.55
CA LEU A 100 8.52 1.77 -2.54
C LEU A 100 8.91 0.70 -3.56
N LEU A 101 9.24 -0.52 -3.12
CA LEU A 101 9.77 -1.53 -4.03
C LEU A 101 8.81 -1.92 -5.16
N PRO A 102 7.53 -2.30 -4.90
CA PRO A 102 6.63 -2.68 -5.97
C PRO A 102 6.42 -1.54 -6.97
N ILE A 103 6.35 -0.29 -6.50
CA ILE A 103 6.16 0.87 -7.37
C ILE A 103 7.42 1.20 -8.17
N VAL A 104 8.60 1.27 -7.52
CA VAL A 104 9.89 1.54 -8.19
C VAL A 104 10.17 0.47 -9.23
N ARG A 105 10.04 -0.81 -8.85
CA ARG A 105 10.35 -1.94 -9.72
C ARG A 105 9.45 -1.97 -10.96
N ASN A 106 8.15 -1.77 -10.78
CA ASN A 106 7.20 -1.77 -11.89
C ASN A 106 7.34 -0.51 -12.77
N THR A 107 7.67 0.65 -12.19
CA THR A 107 7.97 1.86 -12.97
C THR A 107 9.23 1.65 -13.81
N HIS A 108 10.30 1.14 -13.22
CA HIS A 108 11.53 0.80 -13.93
C HIS A 108 11.26 -0.20 -15.05
N ALA A 109 10.59 -1.33 -14.76
CA ALA A 109 10.28 -2.37 -15.72
C ALA A 109 9.39 -1.86 -16.87
N GLY A 110 8.37 -1.05 -16.56
CA GLY A 110 7.51 -0.47 -17.58
C GLY A 110 8.25 0.45 -18.54
N LEU A 111 9.17 1.26 -18.02
CA LEU A 111 9.96 2.16 -18.84
C LEU A 111 11.05 1.42 -19.64
N THR A 112 11.76 0.47 -19.05
CA THR A 112 12.80 -0.29 -19.75
C THR A 112 12.22 -1.29 -20.75
N GLY A 113 10.99 -1.76 -20.53
CA GLY A 113 10.27 -2.68 -21.42
C GLY A 113 9.67 -2.03 -22.67
N ILE A 114 9.78 -0.70 -22.86
CA ILE A 114 9.31 -0.05 -24.09
C ILE A 114 10.15 -0.52 -25.28
N PRO A 115 9.53 -1.04 -26.38
CA PRO A 115 10.22 -1.50 -27.56
C PRO A 115 11.16 -0.45 -28.18
N GLY A 116 12.37 -0.85 -28.55
CA GLY A 116 13.39 0.03 -29.16
C GLY A 116 12.87 0.86 -30.35
N PRO A 117 12.19 0.26 -31.33
CA PRO A 117 11.64 1.00 -32.47
C PRO A 117 10.73 2.16 -32.12
N LEU A 118 9.94 2.05 -31.02
CA LEU A 118 9.11 3.15 -30.55
C LEU A 118 9.94 4.32 -29.99
N ARG A 119 11.04 4.01 -29.29
CA ARG A 119 11.97 5.03 -28.79
C ARG A 119 12.72 5.72 -29.92
N GLU A 120 13.23 4.94 -30.87
CA GLU A 120 13.94 5.44 -32.06
C GLU A 120 13.05 6.35 -32.90
N SER A 121 11.78 5.97 -33.11
CA SER A 121 10.80 6.81 -33.82
C SER A 121 10.58 8.15 -33.10
N ALA A 122 10.48 8.13 -31.75
CA ALA A 122 10.32 9.35 -30.96
C ALA A 122 11.59 10.24 -31.00
N GLU A 123 12.77 9.65 -31.10
CA GLU A 123 14.05 10.36 -31.29
C GLU A 123 14.16 10.98 -32.69
N ALA A 124 13.80 10.23 -33.71
CA ALA A 124 13.79 10.69 -35.11
C ALA A 124 12.86 11.89 -35.33
N LEU A 125 11.77 12.01 -34.54
CA LEU A 125 10.89 13.18 -34.53
C LEU A 125 11.50 14.41 -33.84
N GLY A 126 12.73 14.34 -33.33
CA GLY A 126 13.42 15.43 -32.66
C GLY A 126 12.81 15.84 -31.31
N LEU A 127 12.02 14.96 -30.66
CA LEU A 127 11.37 15.27 -29.39
C LEU A 127 12.39 15.42 -28.24
N PRO A 128 12.34 16.51 -27.46
CA PRO A 128 13.18 16.67 -26.28
C PRO A 128 12.96 15.52 -25.28
N PRO A 129 13.99 15.10 -24.53
CA PRO A 129 13.91 13.97 -23.60
C PRO A 129 12.77 14.09 -22.55
N THR A 130 12.46 15.31 -22.11
CA THR A 130 11.36 15.59 -21.19
C THR A 130 9.99 15.38 -21.84
N THR A 131 9.80 15.90 -23.06
CA THR A 131 8.55 15.71 -23.82
C THR A 131 8.33 14.24 -24.15
N ARG A 132 9.40 13.52 -24.54
CA ARG A 132 9.36 12.09 -24.78
C ARG A 132 8.93 11.32 -23.52
N LEU A 133 9.50 11.66 -22.34
CA LEU A 133 9.09 11.05 -21.08
C LEU A 133 7.60 11.21 -20.81
N TRP A 134 7.10 12.44 -20.81
CA TRP A 134 5.74 12.73 -20.39
C TRP A 134 4.66 12.32 -21.41
N ARG A 135 4.95 12.48 -22.71
CA ARG A 135 3.96 12.25 -23.77
C ARG A 135 3.99 10.85 -24.38
N ILE A 136 5.08 10.11 -24.21
CA ILE A 136 5.27 8.80 -24.84
C ILE A 136 5.61 7.72 -23.81
N GLU A 137 6.73 7.89 -23.09
CA GLU A 137 7.27 6.80 -22.25
C GLU A 137 6.36 6.51 -21.03
N LEU A 138 5.93 7.53 -20.28
CA LEU A 138 5.04 7.35 -19.13
C LEU A 138 3.66 6.80 -19.50
N PRO A 139 2.98 7.30 -20.55
CA PRO A 139 1.75 6.67 -21.03
C PRO A 139 1.93 5.21 -21.45
N LEU A 140 3.03 4.86 -22.14
CA LEU A 140 3.33 3.48 -22.52
C LEU A 140 3.66 2.59 -21.30
N ALA A 141 4.34 3.13 -20.29
CA ALA A 141 4.67 2.43 -19.06
C ALA A 141 3.50 2.38 -18.05
N SER A 142 2.42 3.15 -18.27
CA SER A 142 1.32 3.28 -17.31
C SER A 142 0.69 1.96 -16.86
N PRO A 143 0.52 0.90 -17.69
CA PRO A 143 0.00 -0.37 -17.22
C PRO A 143 0.89 -1.00 -16.14
N SER A 144 2.20 -0.98 -16.34
CA SER A 144 3.17 -1.52 -15.39
C SER A 144 3.23 -0.69 -14.12
N ILE A 145 3.25 0.65 -14.23
CA ILE A 145 3.22 1.57 -13.09
C ILE A 145 1.97 1.31 -12.24
N MET A 146 0.80 1.23 -12.87
CA MET A 146 -0.46 0.96 -12.17
C MET A 146 -0.49 -0.41 -11.49
N ALA A 147 0.11 -1.43 -12.11
CA ALA A 147 0.28 -2.74 -11.48
C ALA A 147 1.13 -2.66 -10.21
N GLY A 148 2.20 -1.86 -10.21
CA GLY A 148 3.03 -1.60 -9.04
C GLY A 148 2.27 -0.88 -7.92
N VAL A 149 1.54 0.18 -8.25
CA VAL A 149 0.71 0.94 -7.29
C VAL A 149 -0.39 0.06 -6.69
N LYS A 150 -1.08 -0.71 -7.52
CA LYS A 150 -2.11 -1.67 -7.09
C LYS A 150 -1.53 -2.71 -6.12
N SER A 151 -0.37 -3.29 -6.44
CA SER A 151 0.30 -4.26 -5.57
C SER A 151 0.66 -3.62 -4.22
N ALA A 152 1.23 -2.42 -4.23
CA ALA A 152 1.55 -1.67 -3.01
C ALA A 152 0.29 -1.40 -2.17
N ALA A 153 -0.81 -0.98 -2.78
CA ALA A 153 -2.05 -0.70 -2.09
C ALA A 153 -2.61 -1.94 -1.37
N VAL A 154 -2.68 -3.07 -2.06
CA VAL A 154 -3.19 -4.33 -1.49
C VAL A 154 -2.30 -4.82 -0.34
N ILE A 155 -0.97 -4.76 -0.52
CA ILE A 155 -0.01 -5.10 0.54
C ILE A 155 -0.20 -4.17 1.74
N ASN A 156 -0.32 -2.86 1.53
CA ASN A 156 -0.49 -1.89 2.61
C ASN A 156 -1.76 -2.12 3.42
N VAL A 157 -2.89 -2.46 2.78
CA VAL A 157 -4.13 -2.76 3.53
C VAL A 157 -3.90 -3.92 4.49
N GLY A 158 -3.26 -4.99 4.05
CA GLY A 158 -2.93 -6.11 4.95
C GLY A 158 -1.93 -5.74 6.04
N THR A 159 -0.85 -5.07 5.66
CA THR A 159 0.27 -4.71 6.56
C THR A 159 -0.14 -3.66 7.60
N ALA A 160 -1.04 -2.74 7.26
CA ALA A 160 -1.53 -1.71 8.18
C ALA A 160 -2.24 -2.29 9.41
N THR A 161 -2.76 -3.53 9.34
CA THR A 161 -3.30 -4.22 10.53
C THR A 161 -2.24 -4.41 11.61
N LEU A 162 -0.99 -4.65 11.22
CA LEU A 162 0.14 -4.83 12.14
C LEU A 162 0.48 -3.53 12.90
N GLY A 163 0.13 -2.37 12.35
CA GLY A 163 0.30 -1.08 13.00
C GLY A 163 -0.42 -0.97 14.35
N ALA A 164 -1.48 -1.75 14.55
CA ALA A 164 -2.18 -1.81 15.84
C ALA A 164 -1.29 -2.29 17.00
N LEU A 165 -0.26 -3.10 16.73
CA LEU A 165 0.69 -3.59 17.74
C LEU A 165 1.56 -2.46 18.34
N ILE A 166 1.74 -1.39 17.57
CA ILE A 166 2.51 -0.21 18.00
C ILE A 166 1.60 1.01 18.26
N GLY A 167 0.30 0.77 18.46
CA GLY A 167 -0.66 1.83 18.80
C GLY A 167 -1.09 2.73 17.64
N ALA A 168 -0.89 2.32 16.40
CA ALA A 168 -1.29 3.11 15.23
C ALA A 168 -2.80 3.12 14.96
N GLY A 169 -3.58 2.30 15.65
CA GLY A 169 -5.02 2.19 15.43
C GLY A 169 -5.42 1.25 14.30
N GLY A 170 -6.59 1.52 13.73
CA GLY A 170 -7.10 0.81 12.57
C GLY A 170 -7.70 -0.57 12.86
N LEU A 171 -8.04 -1.29 11.80
CA LEU A 171 -8.74 -2.58 11.86
C LEU A 171 -7.92 -3.73 12.50
N GLY A 172 -6.63 -3.53 12.72
CA GLY A 172 -5.81 -4.46 13.49
C GLY A 172 -6.15 -4.51 14.98
N GLN A 173 -6.70 -3.43 15.56
CA GLN A 173 -7.01 -3.38 17.00
C GLN A 173 -7.95 -4.50 17.45
N PRO A 174 -9.14 -4.70 16.87
CA PRO A 174 -10.00 -5.79 17.24
C PRO A 174 -9.40 -7.16 16.98
N ILE A 175 -8.59 -7.32 15.91
CA ILE A 175 -7.90 -8.59 15.60
C ILE A 175 -6.98 -8.99 16.76
N PHE A 176 -6.04 -8.11 17.15
CA PHE A 176 -5.08 -8.43 18.22
C PHE A 176 -5.73 -8.48 19.62
N THR A 177 -6.79 -7.71 19.85
CA THR A 177 -7.58 -7.82 21.08
C THR A 177 -8.28 -9.17 21.15
N GLY A 178 -8.93 -9.59 20.07
CA GLY A 178 -9.58 -10.89 19.98
C GLY A 178 -8.62 -12.07 20.15
N ILE A 179 -7.41 -11.99 19.56
CA ILE A 179 -6.37 -13.01 19.76
C ILE A 179 -5.98 -13.12 21.24
N ARG A 180 -5.82 -11.99 21.94
CA ARG A 180 -5.46 -11.99 23.38
C ARG A 180 -6.56 -12.48 24.29
N LEU A 181 -7.82 -12.30 23.90
CA LEU A 181 -8.98 -12.69 24.69
C LEU A 181 -9.60 -14.03 24.25
N ASP A 182 -9.01 -14.68 23.25
CA ASP A 182 -9.55 -15.88 22.59
C ASP A 182 -11.00 -15.68 22.10
N ASP A 183 -11.29 -14.46 21.60
CA ASP A 183 -12.62 -14.05 21.10
C ASP A 183 -12.63 -13.99 19.57
N LEU A 184 -13.15 -15.04 18.93
CA LEU A 184 -13.29 -15.13 17.49
C LEU A 184 -14.18 -14.01 16.91
N GLY A 185 -15.19 -13.54 17.66
CA GLY A 185 -16.07 -12.46 17.23
C GLY A 185 -15.31 -11.14 17.05
N LEU A 186 -14.41 -10.80 17.97
CA LEU A 186 -13.53 -9.65 17.84
C LEU A 186 -12.52 -9.80 16.70
N ILE A 187 -11.93 -10.98 16.52
CA ILE A 187 -11.02 -11.25 15.41
C ILE A 187 -11.74 -10.98 14.09
N LEU A 188 -12.92 -11.55 13.88
CA LEU A 188 -13.70 -11.38 12.66
C LEU A 188 -14.15 -9.92 12.45
N GLN A 189 -14.44 -9.19 13.53
CA GLN A 189 -14.81 -7.76 13.47
C GLN A 189 -13.72 -6.90 12.83
N GLY A 190 -12.45 -7.26 12.95
CA GLY A 190 -11.35 -6.57 12.29
C GLY A 190 -10.95 -7.22 10.97
N ALA A 191 -10.84 -8.55 10.93
CA ALA A 191 -10.32 -9.29 9.78
C ALA A 191 -11.24 -9.21 8.55
N VAL A 192 -12.57 -9.31 8.75
CA VAL A 192 -13.53 -9.24 7.63
C VAL A 192 -13.51 -7.88 6.96
N PRO A 193 -13.65 -6.74 7.66
CA PRO A 193 -13.54 -5.42 7.02
C PRO A 193 -12.18 -5.17 6.37
N ALA A 194 -11.07 -5.60 6.99
CA ALA A 194 -9.75 -5.45 6.41
C ALA A 194 -9.62 -6.22 5.07
N SER A 195 -10.14 -7.45 5.02
CA SER A 195 -10.17 -8.24 3.79
C SER A 195 -11.05 -7.62 2.71
N LEU A 196 -12.22 -7.11 3.09
CA LEU A 196 -13.11 -6.40 2.17
C LEU A 196 -12.46 -5.12 1.63
N LEU A 197 -11.73 -4.38 2.46
CA LEU A 197 -10.95 -3.21 2.02
C LEU A 197 -9.85 -3.60 1.02
N ALA A 198 -9.15 -4.71 1.24
CA ALA A 198 -8.14 -5.20 0.30
C ALA A 198 -8.77 -5.56 -1.06
N LEU A 199 -9.91 -6.24 -1.06
CA LEU A 199 -10.67 -6.56 -2.28
C LEU A 199 -11.19 -5.27 -2.95
N ALA A 200 -11.72 -4.32 -2.18
CA ALA A 200 -12.17 -3.03 -2.70
C ALA A 200 -11.01 -2.23 -3.32
N ALA A 201 -9.85 -2.19 -2.67
CA ALA A 201 -8.65 -1.56 -3.22
C ALA A 201 -8.24 -2.22 -4.53
N GLN A 202 -8.22 -3.56 -4.59
CA GLN A 202 -7.90 -4.30 -5.83
C GLN A 202 -8.87 -3.97 -6.96
N GLY A 203 -10.17 -3.92 -6.68
CA GLY A 203 -11.21 -3.55 -7.65
C GLY A 203 -11.10 -2.10 -8.09
N MET A 204 -10.95 -1.17 -7.15
CA MET A 204 -10.81 0.26 -7.42
C MET A 204 -9.60 0.55 -8.30
N PHE A 205 -8.42 0.03 -7.98
CA PHE A 205 -7.23 0.20 -8.82
C PHE A 205 -7.37 -0.48 -10.17
N GLY A 206 -8.12 -1.59 -10.27
CA GLY A 206 -8.47 -2.20 -11.56
C GLY A 206 -9.37 -1.30 -12.42
N LEU A 207 -10.26 -0.50 -11.80
CA LEU A 207 -11.06 0.50 -12.52
C LEU A 207 -10.22 1.72 -12.92
N VAL A 208 -9.38 2.23 -12.01
CA VAL A 208 -8.46 3.34 -12.30
C VAL A 208 -7.50 2.97 -13.43
N GLU A 209 -6.96 1.76 -13.43
CA GLU A 209 -6.13 1.24 -14.51
C GLU A 209 -6.84 1.33 -15.87
N ARG A 210 -8.14 0.98 -15.94
CA ARG A 210 -8.93 1.12 -17.17
C ARG A 210 -9.14 2.57 -17.60
N LEU A 211 -9.09 3.52 -16.68
CA LEU A 211 -9.24 4.94 -17.02
C LEU A 211 -7.91 5.55 -17.46
N VAL A 212 -6.82 5.23 -16.79
CA VAL A 212 -5.49 5.81 -17.00
C VAL A 212 -4.76 5.16 -18.18
N VAL A 213 -4.90 3.84 -18.35
CA VAL A 213 -4.21 3.09 -19.40
C VAL A 213 -4.89 3.31 -20.76
N PRO A 214 -4.15 3.77 -21.79
CA PRO A 214 -4.67 3.93 -23.15
C PRO A 214 -5.30 2.63 -23.69
N ARG A 215 -6.39 2.74 -24.44
CA ARG A 215 -7.17 1.57 -24.91
C ARG A 215 -6.34 0.54 -25.68
N GLY A 216 -5.34 0.97 -26.44
CA GLY A 216 -4.47 0.09 -27.22
C GLY A 216 -3.45 -0.72 -26.40
N LEU A 217 -3.22 -0.36 -25.12
CA LEU A 217 -2.27 -1.01 -24.23
C LEU A 217 -2.94 -1.94 -23.19
N ARG A 218 -4.27 -2.00 -23.19
CA ARG A 218 -5.02 -2.86 -22.27
C ARG A 218 -4.87 -4.31 -22.71
N ALA A 219 -4.53 -5.20 -21.76
CA ALA A 219 -4.48 -6.63 -22.03
C ALA A 219 -5.82 -7.12 -22.61
N PRO A 220 -5.82 -7.94 -23.69
CA PRO A 220 -7.04 -8.52 -24.20
C PRO A 220 -7.73 -9.32 -23.10
N ARG A 221 -9.03 -9.15 -22.94
CA ARG A 221 -9.84 -10.01 -22.08
C ARG A 221 -9.67 -11.44 -22.59
N ARG A 222 -9.00 -12.29 -21.81
CA ARG A 222 -9.14 -13.74 -22.01
C ARG A 222 -10.60 -14.06 -21.71
N GLY A 223 -11.36 -14.34 -22.77
CA GLY A 223 -12.69 -14.93 -22.70
C GLY A 223 -12.64 -16.35 -22.17
#